data_78efc8c28f9d93ea5a96280d593cb597
#
_entry.id   78efc8c28f9d93ea5a96280d593cb597
#
_cell.length_a   1.000
_cell.length_b   1.000
_cell.length_c   1.000
_cell.angle_alpha   90.00
_cell.angle_beta   90.00
_cell.angle_gamma   90.00
#
_symmetry.space_group_name_H-M   'P 1'
#
loop_
_entity.id
_entity.type
_entity.pdbx_description
1 polymer ?
#
loop_
_entity_poly.entity_id
_entity_poly.type
_entity_poly.pdbx_seq_one_letter_code
_entity_poly.pdbx_strand_id
1 'polypeptide(L)'
;MRKALSLVFLLTAIALVAAACGGSDGGSSASIPTVPAGDVAVVGDQPITQAQFDQLYASAVKQGVANGQTAPKKGSAEEKTLKQQVLQSLVQNAEIQQEAKAKGIKVDDKKIQEDLKAFQAQCCQNKPKAYAKYLKDQGLTEDQLLEQFTLRQQAQALYDNITKNVKVTDEEAQKQYDKDKKTKFTTAESRKVAHILIDVAPKGKATAADCTKAAEVLKEVKANPNDWKALVKKYSADPGSKDTGGEYTITNDQNWDADFRKAAFALKNTGDITDPPVKSQFGCHIIKALGPILPATVKDFKDVKQQIIDELSQTKKNEAATKWFDGVQKDYAAKTGFAKGYALPPQQTASTGSTAG
;
A
#
# COMPACT_ATOMS: atom_id res chain seq x y z
N MET A 1 -24.39 11.09 -8.68
CA MET A 1 -23.69 10.49 -7.53
C MET A 1 -22.38 11.26 -7.33
N ARG A 2 -22.37 12.16 -6.36
CA ARG A 2 -21.19 12.98 -6.03
C ARG A 2 -20.24 12.10 -5.22
N LYS A 3 -19.17 11.59 -5.85
CA LYS A 3 -18.05 11.02 -5.11
C LYS A 3 -17.42 12.19 -4.35
N ALA A 4 -17.67 12.25 -3.04
CA ALA A 4 -16.91 13.07 -2.13
C ALA A 4 -15.46 12.56 -2.24
N LEU A 5 -14.60 13.34 -2.93
CA LEU A 5 -13.17 13.19 -2.79
C LEU A 5 -12.86 13.65 -1.37
N SER A 6 -12.86 12.72 -0.44
CA SER A 6 -12.20 12.91 0.84
C SER A 6 -10.72 13.07 0.47
N LEU A 7 -10.27 14.33 0.36
CA LEU A 7 -8.87 14.63 0.55
C LEU A 7 -8.59 14.25 2.00
N VAL A 8 -8.28 12.98 2.19
CA VAL A 8 -7.59 12.51 3.37
C VAL A 8 -6.33 13.36 3.39
N PHE A 9 -6.31 14.40 4.26
CA PHE A 9 -5.05 14.86 4.78
C PHE A 9 -4.47 13.62 5.46
N LEU A 10 -3.77 12.84 4.66
CA LEU A 10 -2.85 11.87 5.16
C LEU A 10 -1.90 12.72 6.02
N LEU A 11 -2.16 12.75 7.33
CA LEU A 11 -1.08 12.54 8.26
C LEU A 11 -0.46 11.23 7.73
N THR A 12 0.43 11.35 6.75
CA THR A 12 1.39 10.31 6.48
C THR A 12 2.24 10.27 7.75
N ALA A 13 1.66 9.65 8.78
CA ALA A 13 2.48 8.86 9.63
C ALA A 13 3.21 7.95 8.65
N ILE A 14 4.40 8.35 8.23
CA ILE A 14 5.40 7.42 7.80
C ILE A 14 5.43 6.46 8.99
N ALA A 15 4.80 5.30 8.83
CA ALA A 15 4.91 4.24 9.81
C ALA A 15 6.36 3.75 9.73
N LEU A 16 7.24 4.53 10.37
CA LEU A 16 8.63 4.22 10.55
C LEU A 16 8.71 3.17 11.63
N VAL A 17 8.93 1.95 11.19
CA VAL A 17 9.32 0.84 12.05
C VAL A 17 10.73 1.15 12.57
N ALA A 18 10.82 1.77 13.74
CA ALA A 18 12.09 2.01 14.41
C ALA A 18 12.53 0.74 15.13
N ALA A 19 13.59 0.12 14.64
CA ALA A 19 14.35 -0.89 15.37
C ALA A 19 15.35 -0.18 16.29
N ALA A 20 15.09 -0.15 17.59
CA ALA A 20 16.04 0.36 18.57
C ALA A 20 16.82 -0.80 19.20
N CYS A 21 18.11 -0.89 18.89
CA CYS A 21 19.07 -1.64 19.71
C CYS A 21 19.44 -0.81 20.95
N GLY A 22 19.18 -1.34 22.12
CA GLY A 22 19.68 -0.79 23.37
C GLY A 22 21.20 -0.91 23.46
N GLY A 23 21.88 0.19 23.72
CA GLY A 23 23.28 0.29 24.10
C GLY A 23 23.42 1.48 25.02
N SER A 24 23.63 1.20 26.31
CA SER A 24 24.07 2.20 27.30
C SER A 24 25.52 2.52 27.05
N ASP A 25 25.82 3.78 26.68
CA ASP A 25 27.12 4.35 27.03
C ASP A 25 27.04 5.86 27.13
N GLY A 26 27.79 6.38 28.13
CA GLY A 26 27.77 7.68 28.71
C GLY A 26 27.91 8.84 27.70
N GLY A 27 26.97 9.73 27.70
CA GLY A 27 27.02 11.00 27.05
C GLY A 27 26.39 12.04 27.96
N SER A 28 27.09 13.11 28.21
CA SER A 28 26.74 14.39 28.79
C SER A 28 25.23 14.54 29.11
N SER A 29 24.90 14.64 30.39
CA SER A 29 23.53 14.90 30.85
C SER A 29 23.10 16.30 30.43
N ALA A 30 22.61 16.43 29.19
CA ALA A 30 21.83 17.58 28.82
C ALA A 30 20.55 17.55 29.69
N SER A 31 20.37 18.58 30.51
CA SER A 31 19.15 18.69 31.32
C SER A 31 17.96 18.80 30.38
N ILE A 32 16.94 17.95 30.60
CA ILE A 32 15.66 18.02 29.87
C ILE A 32 15.12 19.46 30.02
N PRO A 33 14.74 20.11 28.92
CA PRO A 33 14.26 21.49 28.98
C PRO A 33 13.05 21.64 29.91
N THR A 34 13.05 22.72 30.69
CA THR A 34 11.87 23.08 31.50
C THR A 34 10.77 23.60 30.56
N VAL A 35 9.57 23.02 30.67
CA VAL A 35 8.43 23.45 29.89
C VAL A 35 7.85 24.73 30.49
N PRO A 36 7.69 25.83 29.72
CA PRO A 36 7.08 27.05 30.20
C PRO A 36 5.63 26.83 30.65
N ALA A 37 5.18 27.69 31.56
CA ALA A 37 3.77 27.66 31.99
C ALA A 37 2.86 27.99 30.82
N GLY A 38 1.87 27.14 30.56
CA GLY A 38 0.95 27.29 29.43
C GLY A 38 1.33 26.48 28.17
N ASP A 39 2.50 25.80 28.19
CA ASP A 39 2.90 24.93 27.11
C ASP A 39 2.73 23.44 27.50
N VAL A 40 2.60 22.59 26.51
CA VAL A 40 2.46 21.12 26.70
C VAL A 40 3.80 20.39 26.55
N ALA A 41 4.71 20.95 25.77
CA ALA A 41 6.06 20.44 25.57
C ALA A 41 7.02 21.52 25.08
N VAL A 42 8.32 21.23 25.14
CA VAL A 42 9.39 21.98 24.46
C VAL A 42 10.22 20.99 23.69
N VAL A 43 10.53 21.27 22.44
CA VAL A 43 11.39 20.45 21.57
C VAL A 43 12.58 21.32 21.17
N GLY A 44 13.78 21.00 21.66
CA GLY A 44 14.93 21.90 21.50
C GLY A 44 14.66 23.27 22.12
N ASP A 45 14.60 24.30 21.27
CA ASP A 45 14.27 25.68 21.66
C ASP A 45 12.81 26.08 21.31
N GLN A 46 12.02 25.17 20.74
CA GLN A 46 10.68 25.44 20.24
C GLN A 46 9.61 24.97 21.24
N PRO A 47 8.80 25.87 21.81
CA PRO A 47 7.65 25.49 22.64
C PRO A 47 6.49 24.97 21.78
N ILE A 48 5.78 24.00 22.33
CA ILE A 48 4.48 23.53 21.83
C ILE A 48 3.42 24.00 22.83
N THR A 49 2.62 24.98 22.40
CA THR A 49 1.64 25.61 23.28
C THR A 49 0.41 24.73 23.51
N GLN A 50 -0.28 24.96 24.64
CA GLN A 50 -1.57 24.33 24.92
C GLN A 50 -2.59 24.63 23.79
N ALA A 51 -2.58 25.85 23.25
CA ALA A 51 -3.48 26.25 22.17
C ALA A 51 -3.27 25.43 20.89
N GLN A 52 -2.02 25.21 20.47
CA GLN A 52 -1.69 24.35 19.32
C GLN A 52 -2.16 22.91 19.53
N PHE A 53 -1.93 22.39 20.74
CA PHE A 53 -2.34 21.04 21.10
C PHE A 53 -3.87 20.89 21.05
N ASP A 54 -4.61 21.77 21.74
CA ASP A 54 -6.07 21.69 21.84
C ASP A 54 -6.71 21.83 20.47
N GLN A 55 -6.17 22.69 19.62
CA GLN A 55 -6.68 22.94 18.30
C GLN A 55 -6.46 21.74 17.37
N LEU A 56 -5.25 21.13 17.37
CA LEU A 56 -4.98 19.94 16.57
C LEU A 56 -5.80 18.75 17.07
N TYR A 57 -5.97 18.63 18.40
CA TYR A 57 -6.83 17.60 18.99
C TYR A 57 -8.30 17.77 18.56
N ALA A 58 -8.84 18.99 18.64
CA ALA A 58 -10.21 19.26 18.20
C ALA A 58 -10.42 18.97 16.72
N SER A 59 -9.45 19.32 15.87
CA SER A 59 -9.46 19.00 14.44
C SER A 59 -9.43 17.50 14.19
N ALA A 60 -8.58 16.76 14.91
CA ALA A 60 -8.48 15.30 14.78
C ALA A 60 -9.79 14.59 15.18
N VAL A 61 -10.42 15.02 16.29
CA VAL A 61 -11.75 14.50 16.69
C VAL A 61 -12.79 14.78 15.62
N LYS A 62 -12.82 15.99 15.07
CA LYS A 62 -13.78 16.40 14.04
C LYS A 62 -13.64 15.61 12.76
N GLN A 63 -12.40 15.39 12.31
CA GLN A 63 -12.10 14.56 11.14
C GLN A 63 -12.48 13.10 11.37
N GLY A 64 -12.19 12.55 12.56
CA GLY A 64 -12.63 11.19 12.93
C GLY A 64 -14.14 11.03 12.80
N VAL A 65 -14.91 11.98 13.37
CA VAL A 65 -16.38 11.97 13.28
C VAL A 65 -16.87 12.10 11.82
N ALA A 66 -16.24 12.96 11.02
CA ALA A 66 -16.57 13.10 9.61
C ALA A 66 -16.31 11.80 8.80
N ASN A 67 -15.36 10.98 9.25
CA ASN A 67 -15.04 9.66 8.68
C ASN A 67 -15.87 8.51 9.30
N GLY A 68 -16.90 8.83 10.09
CA GLY A 68 -17.81 7.84 10.68
C GLY A 68 -17.34 7.23 12.00
N GLN A 69 -16.27 7.75 12.60
CA GLN A 69 -15.83 7.32 13.93
C GLN A 69 -16.65 8.02 15.03
N THR A 70 -16.75 7.36 16.19
CA THR A 70 -17.35 8.00 17.37
C THR A 70 -16.32 8.92 18.03
N ALA A 71 -16.72 10.14 18.43
CA ALA A 71 -15.86 11.01 19.21
C ALA A 71 -15.41 10.32 20.51
N PRO A 72 -14.14 10.36 20.88
CA PRO A 72 -13.64 9.71 22.08
C PRO A 72 -14.28 10.33 23.34
N LYS A 73 -14.67 9.48 24.30
CA LYS A 73 -15.22 9.94 25.56
C LYS A 73 -14.12 10.49 26.45
N LYS A 74 -14.41 11.57 27.18
CA LYS A 74 -13.46 12.17 28.12
C LYS A 74 -12.98 11.13 29.15
N GLY A 75 -11.67 11.00 29.30
CA GLY A 75 -11.00 10.05 30.18
C GLY A 75 -10.87 8.63 29.65
N SER A 76 -11.36 8.36 28.43
CA SER A 76 -11.25 7.02 27.83
C SER A 76 -9.83 6.71 27.30
N ALA A 77 -9.55 5.44 27.04
CA ALA A 77 -8.29 5.00 26.43
C ALA A 77 -8.10 5.59 25.01
N GLU A 78 -9.20 5.70 24.27
CA GLU A 78 -9.22 6.29 22.92
C GLU A 78 -8.85 7.77 22.96
N GLU A 79 -9.39 8.53 23.94
CA GLU A 79 -9.00 9.93 24.13
C GLU A 79 -7.51 10.07 24.44
N LYS A 80 -7.00 9.23 25.36
CA LYS A 80 -5.58 9.22 25.71
C LYS A 80 -4.70 8.91 24.51
N THR A 81 -5.06 7.90 23.73
CA THR A 81 -4.34 7.52 22.52
C THR A 81 -4.32 8.65 21.49
N LEU A 82 -5.48 9.28 21.24
CA LEU A 82 -5.57 10.38 20.30
C LEU A 82 -4.73 11.60 20.75
N LYS A 83 -4.76 11.93 22.06
CA LYS A 83 -3.93 12.99 22.66
C LYS A 83 -2.43 12.70 22.49
N GLN A 84 -2.00 11.45 22.68
CA GLN A 84 -0.63 11.04 22.47
C GLN A 84 -0.21 11.16 20.99
N GLN A 85 -1.08 10.75 20.05
CA GLN A 85 -0.82 10.90 18.61
C GLN A 85 -0.71 12.37 18.18
N VAL A 86 -1.59 13.24 18.73
CA VAL A 86 -1.53 14.67 18.47
C VAL A 86 -0.21 15.27 18.99
N LEU A 87 0.17 14.93 20.22
CA LEU A 87 1.43 15.40 20.80
C LEU A 87 2.64 14.91 19.97
N GLN A 88 2.64 13.64 19.57
CA GLN A 88 3.69 13.08 18.73
C GLN A 88 3.81 13.83 17.40
N SER A 89 2.69 14.16 16.76
CA SER A 89 2.69 14.93 15.51
C SER A 89 3.28 16.33 15.71
N LEU A 90 2.94 17.01 16.81
CA LEU A 90 3.49 18.34 17.12
C LEU A 90 4.98 18.29 17.40
N VAL A 91 5.47 17.27 18.12
CA VAL A 91 6.90 17.06 18.37
C VAL A 91 7.62 16.85 17.04
N GLN A 92 7.13 15.94 16.19
CA GLN A 92 7.73 15.68 14.88
C GLN A 92 7.75 16.92 13.97
N ASN A 93 6.70 17.71 14.00
CA ASN A 93 6.65 18.98 13.25
C ASN A 93 7.72 19.96 13.74
N ALA A 94 7.90 20.08 15.05
CA ALA A 94 8.94 20.93 15.64
C ALA A 94 10.34 20.43 15.27
N GLU A 95 10.59 19.14 15.29
CA GLU A 95 11.85 18.51 14.85
C GLU A 95 12.13 18.86 13.37
N ILE A 96 11.16 18.68 12.48
CA ILE A 96 11.27 18.99 11.04
C ILE A 96 11.59 20.48 10.84
N GLN A 97 10.90 21.37 11.53
CA GLN A 97 11.11 22.81 11.42
C GLN A 97 12.53 23.22 11.87
N GLN A 98 13.00 22.67 12.98
CA GLN A 98 14.34 22.95 13.49
C GLN A 98 15.44 22.39 12.58
N GLU A 99 15.24 21.17 12.06
CA GLU A 99 16.19 20.55 11.11
C GLU A 99 16.20 21.32 9.76
N ALA A 100 15.05 21.78 9.28
CA ALA A 100 14.98 22.63 8.10
C ALA A 100 15.76 23.93 8.31
N LYS A 101 15.58 24.57 9.46
CA LYS A 101 16.32 25.78 9.86
C LYS A 101 17.83 25.49 9.96
N ALA A 102 18.23 24.44 10.65
CA ALA A 102 19.63 24.06 10.82
C ALA A 102 20.35 23.75 9.49
N LYS A 103 19.64 23.20 8.51
CA LYS A 103 20.14 22.95 7.16
C LYS A 103 20.01 24.14 6.21
N GLY A 104 19.52 25.28 6.67
CA GLY A 104 19.34 26.47 5.85
C GLY A 104 18.29 26.33 4.74
N ILE A 105 17.34 25.43 4.93
CA ILE A 105 16.25 25.22 3.97
C ILE A 105 15.31 26.44 4.03
N LYS A 106 15.20 27.10 2.88
CA LYS A 106 14.28 28.22 2.70
C LYS A 106 13.01 27.71 2.05
N VAL A 107 11.88 28.13 2.59
CA VAL A 107 10.57 27.91 2.00
C VAL A 107 10.29 29.00 0.97
N ASP A 108 9.67 28.62 -0.13
CA ASP A 108 9.24 29.55 -1.18
C ASP A 108 7.80 29.99 -0.92
N ASP A 109 7.64 31.22 -0.39
CA ASP A 109 6.33 31.79 -0.08
C ASP A 109 5.42 31.86 -1.33
N LYS A 110 6.00 32.11 -2.51
CA LYS A 110 5.23 32.11 -3.76
C LYS A 110 4.62 30.76 -4.03
N LYS A 111 5.39 29.70 -3.82
CA LYS A 111 4.90 28.33 -3.99
C LYS A 111 3.84 27.97 -2.95
N ILE A 112 3.94 28.45 -1.71
CA ILE A 112 2.88 28.27 -0.69
C ILE A 112 1.58 28.91 -1.15
N GLN A 113 1.64 30.14 -1.70
CA GLN A 113 0.46 30.81 -2.24
C GLN A 113 -0.12 30.11 -3.48
N GLU A 114 0.72 29.53 -4.32
CA GLU A 114 0.29 28.70 -5.45
C GLU A 114 -0.41 27.41 -4.96
N ASP A 115 0.15 26.74 -3.95
CA ASP A 115 -0.44 25.56 -3.32
C ASP A 115 -1.80 25.89 -2.68
N LEU A 116 -1.93 27.06 -2.03
CA LEU A 116 -3.20 27.53 -1.47
C LEU A 116 -4.24 27.74 -2.56
N LYS A 117 -3.89 28.42 -3.65
CA LYS A 117 -4.80 28.66 -4.79
C LYS A 117 -5.23 27.33 -5.43
N ALA A 118 -4.29 26.39 -5.63
CA ALA A 118 -4.60 25.07 -6.16
C ALA A 118 -5.54 24.31 -5.23
N PHE A 119 -5.31 24.39 -3.93
CA PHE A 119 -6.18 23.80 -2.93
C PHE A 119 -7.60 24.41 -2.95
N GLN A 120 -7.71 25.74 -2.99
CA GLN A 120 -9.00 26.43 -3.08
C GLN A 120 -9.77 26.06 -4.36
N ALA A 121 -9.07 25.88 -5.49
CA ALA A 121 -9.67 25.41 -6.73
C ALA A 121 -10.22 23.97 -6.58
N GLN A 122 -9.44 23.09 -5.98
CA GLN A 122 -9.79 21.68 -5.85
C GLN A 122 -10.89 21.43 -4.83
N CYS A 123 -10.78 21.99 -3.62
CA CYS A 123 -11.77 21.78 -2.56
C CYS A 123 -13.09 22.50 -2.84
N CYS A 124 -13.03 23.67 -3.41
CA CYS A 124 -14.07 24.68 -3.27
C CYS A 124 -14.37 25.40 -4.58
N GLN A 125 -13.79 24.99 -5.71
CA GLN A 125 -13.96 25.58 -7.04
C GLN A 125 -13.71 27.11 -7.05
N ASN A 126 -12.74 27.55 -6.26
CA ASN A 126 -12.41 28.97 -6.04
C ASN A 126 -13.61 29.81 -5.54
N LYS A 127 -14.61 29.21 -4.87
CA LYS A 127 -15.75 29.93 -4.31
C LYS A 127 -15.46 30.32 -2.86
N PRO A 128 -15.33 31.64 -2.52
CA PRO A 128 -14.92 32.05 -1.17
C PRO A 128 -15.83 31.50 -0.06
N LYS A 129 -17.16 31.50 -0.28
CA LYS A 129 -18.12 30.96 0.69
C LYS A 129 -17.95 29.46 0.93
N ALA A 130 -17.63 28.70 -0.12
CA ALA A 130 -17.38 27.26 -0.01
C ALA A 130 -16.07 26.99 0.73
N TYR A 131 -15.04 27.81 0.48
CA TYR A 131 -13.77 27.72 1.17
C TYR A 131 -13.89 28.07 2.66
N ALA A 132 -14.55 29.16 3.00
CA ALA A 132 -14.81 29.52 4.41
C ALA A 132 -15.61 28.42 5.13
N LYS A 133 -16.62 27.85 4.45
CA LYS A 133 -17.35 26.68 4.98
C LYS A 133 -16.44 25.47 5.19
N TYR A 134 -15.57 25.18 4.23
CA TYR A 134 -14.62 24.06 4.33
C TYR A 134 -13.73 24.22 5.57
N LEU A 135 -13.08 25.39 5.74
CA LEU A 135 -12.23 25.66 6.90
C LEU A 135 -13.00 25.47 8.20
N LYS A 136 -14.22 26.05 8.30
CA LYS A 136 -15.10 25.89 9.47
C LYS A 136 -15.44 24.42 9.73
N ASP A 137 -15.80 23.66 8.68
CA ASP A 137 -16.16 22.24 8.80
C ASP A 137 -14.97 21.39 9.24
N GLN A 138 -13.76 21.74 8.83
CA GLN A 138 -12.52 21.08 9.26
C GLN A 138 -11.98 21.59 10.61
N GLY A 139 -12.49 22.70 11.13
CA GLY A 139 -11.99 23.33 12.35
C GLY A 139 -10.59 23.95 12.16
N LEU A 140 -10.30 24.46 10.97
CA LEU A 140 -9.02 25.05 10.59
C LEU A 140 -9.17 26.56 10.34
N THR A 141 -8.07 27.28 10.55
CA THR A 141 -7.88 28.64 10.02
C THR A 141 -7.05 28.61 8.74
N GLU A 142 -7.06 29.69 7.98
CA GLU A 142 -6.20 29.81 6.79
C GLU A 142 -4.71 29.79 7.18
N ASP A 143 -4.34 30.46 8.26
CA ASP A 143 -2.97 30.50 8.76
C ASP A 143 -2.45 29.09 9.07
N GLN A 144 -3.28 28.24 9.66
CA GLN A 144 -2.92 26.85 9.93
C GLN A 144 -2.77 26.01 8.65
N LEU A 145 -3.60 26.29 7.65
CA LEU A 145 -3.45 25.64 6.36
C LEU A 145 -2.13 26.06 5.68
N LEU A 146 -1.78 27.34 5.76
CA LEU A 146 -0.49 27.85 5.28
C LEU A 146 0.69 27.25 6.05
N GLU A 147 0.58 27.11 7.37
CA GLU A 147 1.59 26.44 8.19
C GLU A 147 1.78 24.96 7.76
N GLN A 148 0.70 24.24 7.48
CA GLN A 148 0.77 22.88 6.96
C GLN A 148 1.46 22.81 5.60
N PHE A 149 1.20 23.77 4.69
CA PHE A 149 1.90 23.83 3.41
C PHE A 149 3.39 24.13 3.60
N THR A 150 3.71 25.05 4.50
CA THR A 150 5.10 25.38 4.88
C THR A 150 5.84 24.14 5.39
N LEU A 151 5.25 23.45 6.36
CA LEU A 151 5.83 22.23 6.94
C LEU A 151 6.03 21.14 5.88
N ARG A 152 5.06 20.95 4.97
CA ARG A 152 5.18 19.99 3.88
C ARG A 152 6.33 20.34 2.93
N GLN A 153 6.49 21.62 2.58
CA GLN A 153 7.62 22.06 1.75
C GLN A 153 8.97 21.86 2.46
N GLN A 154 9.03 22.16 3.76
CA GLN A 154 10.22 21.90 4.57
C GLN A 154 10.58 20.42 4.60
N ALA A 155 9.60 19.56 4.86
CA ALA A 155 9.79 18.10 4.88
C ALA A 155 10.26 17.58 3.51
N GLN A 156 9.66 18.05 2.41
CA GLN A 156 10.08 17.68 1.07
C GLN A 156 11.50 18.14 0.76
N ALA A 157 11.84 19.38 1.09
CA ALA A 157 13.19 19.90 0.85
C ALA A 157 14.24 19.22 1.72
N LEU A 158 13.89 18.81 2.95
CA LEU A 158 14.73 17.95 3.79
C LEU A 158 14.95 16.60 3.13
N TYR A 159 13.89 15.93 2.69
CA TYR A 159 13.97 14.66 1.99
C TYR A 159 14.88 14.75 0.77
N ASP A 160 14.68 15.76 -0.08
CA ASP A 160 15.50 15.99 -1.27
C ASP A 160 16.98 16.24 -0.91
N ASN A 161 17.24 17.03 0.13
CA ASN A 161 18.60 17.30 0.60
C ASN A 161 19.30 16.04 1.11
N ILE A 162 18.61 15.22 1.90
CA ILE A 162 19.14 14.00 2.49
C ILE A 162 19.40 12.95 1.42
N THR A 163 18.53 12.87 0.41
CA THR A 163 18.55 11.84 -0.62
C THR A 163 19.27 12.24 -1.91
N LYS A 164 19.78 13.48 -2.01
CA LYS A 164 20.41 14.02 -3.25
C LYS A 164 21.58 13.19 -3.77
N ASN A 165 22.30 12.49 -2.90
CA ASN A 165 23.45 11.67 -3.25
C ASN A 165 23.12 10.17 -3.38
N VAL A 166 21.86 9.79 -3.20
CA VAL A 166 21.42 8.40 -3.39
C VAL A 166 21.47 8.07 -4.88
N LYS A 167 22.25 7.06 -5.21
CA LYS A 167 22.40 6.56 -6.59
C LYS A 167 22.20 5.06 -6.59
N VAL A 168 21.74 4.56 -7.72
CA VAL A 168 21.69 3.14 -8.05
C VAL A 168 22.63 2.91 -9.21
N THR A 169 23.54 1.96 -9.05
CA THR A 169 24.47 1.59 -10.13
C THR A 169 23.84 0.57 -11.07
N ASP A 170 24.42 0.42 -12.25
CA ASP A 170 24.01 -0.58 -13.22
C ASP A 170 24.15 -2.00 -12.67
N GLU A 171 25.20 -2.25 -11.88
CA GLU A 171 25.44 -3.54 -11.23
C GLU A 171 24.36 -3.87 -10.20
N GLU A 172 23.91 -2.89 -9.43
CA GLU A 172 22.81 -3.08 -8.48
C GLU A 172 21.50 -3.36 -9.20
N ALA A 173 21.22 -2.65 -10.29
CA ALA A 173 20.05 -2.88 -11.12
C ALA A 173 20.08 -4.27 -11.76
N GLN A 174 21.25 -4.70 -12.27
CA GLN A 174 21.42 -6.04 -12.83
C GLN A 174 21.19 -7.14 -11.77
N LYS A 175 21.79 -6.97 -10.59
CA LYS A 175 21.59 -7.92 -9.47
C LYS A 175 20.13 -8.04 -9.07
N GLN A 176 19.40 -6.92 -9.04
CA GLN A 176 17.97 -6.94 -8.75
C GLN A 176 17.17 -7.63 -9.85
N TYR A 177 17.51 -7.36 -11.12
CA TYR A 177 16.91 -8.05 -12.25
C TYR A 177 17.10 -9.57 -12.15
N ASP A 178 18.32 -10.03 -11.89
CA ASP A 178 18.62 -11.48 -11.80
C ASP A 178 17.83 -12.15 -10.67
N LYS A 179 17.65 -11.44 -9.54
CA LYS A 179 16.82 -11.89 -8.42
C LYS A 179 15.34 -11.99 -8.80
N ASP A 180 14.82 -10.99 -9.50
CA ASP A 180 13.40 -10.85 -9.81
C ASP A 180 13.01 -11.45 -11.17
N LYS A 181 13.99 -11.86 -11.99
CA LYS A 181 13.82 -12.33 -13.36
C LYS A 181 12.71 -13.37 -13.50
N LYS A 182 12.72 -14.38 -12.62
CA LYS A 182 11.75 -15.48 -12.68
C LYS A 182 10.35 -15.10 -12.23
N THR A 183 10.23 -14.12 -11.32
CA THR A 183 8.95 -13.77 -10.66
C THR A 183 8.28 -12.54 -11.25
N LYS A 184 9.08 -11.54 -11.66
CA LYS A 184 8.53 -10.27 -12.15
C LYS A 184 8.70 -10.08 -13.66
N PHE A 185 9.76 -10.66 -14.26
CA PHE A 185 10.13 -10.40 -15.66
C PHE A 185 9.94 -11.62 -16.57
N THR A 186 9.44 -12.73 -16.03
CA THR A 186 9.08 -13.91 -16.82
C THR A 186 7.56 -14.02 -16.86
N THR A 187 7.03 -14.06 -18.08
CA THR A 187 5.64 -14.50 -18.32
C THR A 187 5.69 -16.01 -18.54
N ALA A 188 4.95 -16.76 -17.75
CA ALA A 188 4.87 -18.20 -17.90
C ALA A 188 4.30 -18.58 -19.28
N GLU A 189 4.66 -19.76 -19.77
CA GLU A 189 3.99 -20.28 -20.97
C GLU A 189 2.48 -20.33 -20.74
N SER A 190 1.72 -20.07 -21.79
CA SER A 190 0.27 -19.96 -21.69
C SER A 190 -0.43 -20.63 -22.85
N ARG A 191 -1.71 -20.92 -22.64
CA ARG A 191 -2.56 -21.51 -23.67
C ARG A 191 -3.99 -21.03 -23.56
N LYS A 192 -4.62 -20.76 -24.69
CA LYS A 192 -6.05 -20.53 -24.73
C LYS A 192 -6.79 -21.87 -24.79
N VAL A 193 -7.70 -22.09 -23.85
CA VAL A 193 -8.53 -23.30 -23.75
C VAL A 193 -9.99 -22.95 -23.58
N ALA A 194 -10.86 -23.91 -23.81
CA ALA A 194 -12.24 -23.87 -23.34
C ALA A 194 -12.51 -25.15 -22.53
N HIS A 195 -13.40 -25.08 -21.55
CA HIS A 195 -13.77 -26.25 -20.78
C HIS A 195 -15.27 -26.34 -20.48
N ILE A 196 -15.69 -27.56 -20.19
CA ILE A 196 -16.98 -27.87 -19.57
C ILE A 196 -16.67 -28.47 -18.21
N LEU A 197 -17.09 -27.78 -17.14
CA LEU A 197 -17.03 -28.32 -15.79
C LEU A 197 -18.30 -29.08 -15.48
N ILE A 198 -18.18 -30.36 -15.23
CA ILE A 198 -19.26 -31.17 -14.68
C ILE A 198 -19.07 -31.22 -13.18
N ASP A 199 -19.98 -30.58 -12.46
CA ASP A 199 -19.96 -30.52 -11.01
C ASP A 199 -20.20 -31.92 -10.42
N VAL A 200 -19.39 -32.29 -9.46
CA VAL A 200 -19.49 -33.58 -8.77
C VAL A 200 -19.30 -33.34 -7.27
N ALA A 201 -20.42 -33.34 -6.60
CA ALA A 201 -20.57 -33.38 -5.16
C ALA A 201 -19.72 -32.43 -4.26
N PRO A 202 -20.24 -31.98 -3.13
CA PRO A 202 -19.89 -30.70 -2.51
C PRO A 202 -18.58 -30.62 -1.75
N LYS A 203 -17.72 -31.57 -1.67
CA LYS A 203 -16.40 -31.42 -1.00
C LYS A 203 -15.43 -32.56 -1.33
N GLY A 204 -14.32 -32.22 -1.99
CA GLY A 204 -13.18 -33.10 -2.20
C GLY A 204 -12.82 -33.31 -3.67
N LYS A 205 -11.65 -33.89 -3.92
CA LYS A 205 -11.22 -34.22 -5.29
C LYS A 205 -12.18 -35.24 -5.89
N ALA A 206 -12.65 -35.02 -7.12
CA ALA A 206 -13.56 -35.89 -7.82
C ALA A 206 -12.96 -37.34 -7.94
N THR A 207 -13.80 -38.34 -7.78
CA THR A 207 -13.43 -39.76 -8.00
C THR A 207 -13.65 -40.19 -9.45
N ALA A 208 -13.24 -41.40 -9.82
CA ALA A 208 -13.52 -41.94 -11.16
C ALA A 208 -15.03 -42.13 -11.40
N ALA A 209 -15.77 -42.54 -10.36
CA ALA A 209 -17.21 -42.74 -10.43
C ALA A 209 -17.95 -41.39 -10.65
N ASP A 210 -17.43 -40.31 -10.09
CA ASP A 210 -18.02 -38.99 -10.22
C ASP A 210 -17.93 -38.45 -11.65
N CYS A 211 -16.96 -38.92 -12.46
CA CYS A 211 -16.77 -38.47 -13.85
C CYS A 211 -17.60 -39.25 -14.90
N THR A 212 -18.50 -40.14 -14.49
CA THR A 212 -19.36 -40.91 -15.42
C THR A 212 -20.20 -39.97 -16.30
N LYS A 213 -20.84 -38.99 -15.69
CA LYS A 213 -21.59 -37.97 -16.44
C LYS A 213 -20.70 -37.16 -17.38
N ALA A 214 -19.50 -36.80 -16.97
CA ALA A 214 -18.56 -36.12 -17.83
C ALA A 214 -18.12 -36.96 -19.03
N ALA A 215 -17.98 -38.27 -18.85
CA ALA A 215 -17.69 -39.20 -19.95
C ALA A 215 -18.87 -39.32 -20.95
N GLU A 216 -20.11 -39.24 -20.47
CA GLU A 216 -21.30 -39.20 -21.35
C GLU A 216 -21.34 -37.87 -22.14
N VAL A 217 -21.12 -36.74 -21.47
CA VAL A 217 -21.04 -35.43 -22.13
C VAL A 217 -19.89 -35.39 -23.12
N LEU A 218 -18.75 -36.03 -22.83
CA LEU A 218 -17.62 -36.11 -23.76
C LEU A 218 -18.02 -36.84 -25.07
N LYS A 219 -18.84 -37.88 -25.00
CA LYS A 219 -19.36 -38.56 -26.21
C LYS A 219 -20.22 -37.62 -27.04
N GLU A 220 -21.09 -36.83 -26.41
CA GLU A 220 -21.91 -35.83 -27.10
C GLU A 220 -21.03 -34.71 -27.73
N VAL A 221 -20.00 -34.25 -27.03
CA VAL A 221 -19.02 -33.28 -27.54
C VAL A 221 -18.29 -33.80 -28.78
N LYS A 222 -17.86 -35.08 -28.75
CA LYS A 222 -17.16 -35.70 -29.89
C LYS A 222 -18.09 -35.89 -31.09
N ALA A 223 -19.36 -36.20 -30.84
CA ALA A 223 -20.36 -36.36 -31.89
C ALA A 223 -20.75 -35.03 -32.53
N ASN A 224 -20.69 -33.91 -31.79
CA ASN A 224 -21.12 -32.59 -32.21
C ASN A 224 -20.02 -31.55 -31.97
N PRO A 225 -18.85 -31.62 -32.63
CA PRO A 225 -17.71 -30.75 -32.35
C PRO A 225 -17.92 -29.27 -32.62
N ASN A 226 -18.92 -28.92 -33.44
CA ASN A 226 -19.27 -27.55 -33.76
C ASN A 226 -20.19 -26.89 -32.71
N ASP A 227 -20.86 -27.70 -31.88
CA ASP A 227 -21.84 -27.23 -30.89
C ASP A 227 -21.22 -26.90 -29.52
N TRP A 228 -19.90 -26.76 -29.46
CA TRP A 228 -19.15 -26.57 -28.21
C TRP A 228 -19.78 -25.53 -27.28
N LYS A 229 -20.09 -24.33 -27.80
CA LYS A 229 -20.66 -23.24 -26.97
C LYS A 229 -22.05 -23.59 -26.42
N ALA A 230 -22.86 -24.28 -27.19
CA ALA A 230 -24.17 -24.74 -26.75
C ALA A 230 -24.04 -25.81 -25.66
N LEU A 231 -23.08 -26.73 -25.83
CA LEU A 231 -22.80 -27.77 -24.85
C LEU A 231 -22.21 -27.20 -23.56
N VAL A 232 -21.33 -26.19 -23.63
CA VAL A 232 -20.86 -25.44 -22.46
C VAL A 232 -22.05 -24.83 -21.72
N LYS A 233 -22.92 -24.11 -22.42
CA LYS A 233 -24.09 -23.48 -21.81
C LYS A 233 -25.04 -24.50 -21.18
N LYS A 234 -25.18 -25.66 -21.79
CA LYS A 234 -26.07 -26.75 -21.32
C LYS A 234 -25.51 -27.43 -20.08
N TYR A 235 -24.23 -27.75 -20.07
CA TYR A 235 -23.64 -28.69 -19.11
C TYR A 235 -22.69 -28.08 -18.10
N SER A 236 -22.01 -26.94 -18.43
CA SER A 236 -20.98 -26.42 -17.55
C SER A 236 -21.56 -25.85 -16.26
N ALA A 237 -20.97 -26.25 -15.14
CA ALA A 237 -21.24 -25.70 -13.81
C ALA A 237 -20.31 -24.54 -13.46
N ASP A 238 -19.35 -24.18 -14.34
CA ASP A 238 -18.43 -23.08 -14.08
C ASP A 238 -19.07 -21.71 -14.28
N PRO A 239 -19.34 -20.93 -13.20
CA PRO A 239 -19.97 -19.63 -13.33
C PRO A 239 -19.05 -18.59 -13.98
N GLY A 240 -17.73 -18.81 -13.98
CA GLY A 240 -16.76 -17.84 -14.49
C GLY A 240 -16.66 -17.84 -16.02
N SER A 241 -16.98 -18.96 -16.68
CA SER A 241 -16.80 -19.07 -18.13
C SER A 241 -17.99 -19.65 -18.89
N LYS A 242 -19.03 -20.13 -18.21
CA LYS A 242 -20.21 -20.74 -18.83
C LYS A 242 -20.83 -19.87 -19.93
N ASP A 243 -20.95 -18.58 -19.69
CA ASP A 243 -21.60 -17.65 -20.63
C ASP A 243 -20.65 -17.16 -21.74
N THR A 244 -19.35 -17.41 -21.59
CA THR A 244 -18.31 -17.08 -22.58
C THR A 244 -17.83 -18.29 -23.40
N GLY A 245 -18.55 -19.40 -23.33
CA GLY A 245 -18.20 -20.63 -24.06
C GLY A 245 -17.10 -21.44 -23.39
N GLY A 246 -16.88 -21.27 -22.09
CA GLY A 246 -15.91 -21.99 -21.29
C GLY A 246 -14.47 -21.52 -21.48
N GLU A 247 -14.24 -20.35 -22.07
CA GLU A 247 -12.93 -19.89 -22.52
C GLU A 247 -12.10 -19.30 -21.36
N TYR A 248 -10.81 -19.72 -21.32
CA TYR A 248 -9.77 -19.17 -20.48
C TYR A 248 -8.43 -19.10 -21.21
N THR A 249 -7.61 -18.12 -20.84
CA THR A 249 -6.17 -18.18 -21.10
C THR A 249 -5.50 -18.66 -19.82
N ILE A 250 -4.96 -19.86 -19.85
CA ILE A 250 -4.29 -20.47 -18.69
C ILE A 250 -2.78 -20.30 -18.80
N THR A 251 -2.12 -20.18 -17.68
CA THR A 251 -0.67 -20.11 -17.55
C THR A 251 -0.13 -21.41 -16.93
N ASN A 252 1.09 -21.81 -17.30
CA ASN A 252 1.73 -22.97 -16.71
C ASN A 252 2.43 -22.63 -15.39
N ASP A 253 1.63 -22.12 -14.44
CA ASP A 253 2.06 -21.74 -13.10
C ASP A 253 1.09 -22.31 -12.03
N GLN A 254 1.26 -21.92 -10.78
CA GLN A 254 0.48 -22.45 -9.66
C GLN A 254 -0.92 -21.83 -9.48
N ASN A 255 -1.29 -20.88 -10.33
CA ASN A 255 -2.60 -20.20 -10.23
C ASN A 255 -3.78 -21.08 -10.69
N TRP A 256 -3.48 -22.21 -11.32
CA TRP A 256 -4.48 -23.15 -11.84
C TRP A 256 -4.39 -24.49 -11.12
N ASP A 257 -5.51 -25.20 -11.04
CA ASP A 257 -5.51 -26.59 -10.55
C ASP A 257 -4.47 -27.43 -11.31
N ALA A 258 -3.67 -28.19 -10.59
CA ALA A 258 -2.51 -28.89 -11.16
C ALA A 258 -2.90 -29.93 -12.22
N ASP A 259 -3.99 -30.69 -11.99
CA ASP A 259 -4.44 -31.73 -12.90
C ASP A 259 -5.07 -31.11 -14.15
N PHE A 260 -5.88 -30.04 -13.97
CA PHE A 260 -6.44 -29.27 -15.09
C PHE A 260 -5.33 -28.70 -15.98
N ARG A 261 -4.36 -28.00 -15.37
CA ARG A 261 -3.23 -27.41 -16.07
C ARG A 261 -2.42 -28.46 -16.82
N LYS A 262 -2.02 -29.54 -16.15
CA LYS A 262 -1.26 -30.63 -16.76
C LYS A 262 -1.97 -31.20 -17.99
N ALA A 263 -3.26 -31.44 -17.90
CA ALA A 263 -4.03 -32.00 -19.01
C ALA A 263 -4.20 -30.99 -20.16
N ALA A 264 -4.45 -29.74 -19.84
CA ALA A 264 -4.59 -28.69 -20.85
C ALA A 264 -3.29 -28.47 -21.65
N PHE A 265 -2.13 -28.50 -20.99
CA PHE A 265 -0.83 -28.36 -21.66
C PHE A 265 -0.38 -29.67 -22.36
N ALA A 266 -0.96 -30.84 -22.06
CA ALA A 266 -0.69 -32.08 -22.72
C ALA A 266 -1.40 -32.23 -24.10
N LEU A 267 -2.45 -31.45 -24.35
CA LEU A 267 -3.11 -31.44 -25.67
C LEU A 267 -2.14 -30.91 -26.74
N LYS A 268 -2.00 -31.60 -27.85
CA LYS A 268 -0.95 -31.31 -28.85
C LYS A 268 -1.39 -30.22 -29.84
N ASN A 269 -2.62 -30.30 -30.33
CA ASN A 269 -3.11 -29.50 -31.42
C ASN A 269 -4.28 -28.61 -30.98
N THR A 270 -4.48 -27.49 -31.68
CA THR A 270 -5.71 -26.72 -31.57
C THR A 270 -6.89 -27.59 -32.00
N GLY A 271 -7.95 -27.64 -31.18
CA GLY A 271 -9.11 -28.47 -31.36
C GLY A 271 -9.08 -29.79 -30.58
N ASP A 272 -7.92 -30.24 -30.12
CA ASP A 272 -7.80 -31.44 -29.28
C ASP A 272 -8.64 -31.28 -28.00
N ILE A 273 -9.23 -32.39 -27.55
CA ILE A 273 -10.09 -32.47 -26.36
C ILE A 273 -9.54 -33.54 -25.44
N THR A 274 -9.56 -33.31 -24.14
CA THR A 274 -9.14 -34.30 -23.14
C THR A 274 -10.00 -35.58 -23.18
N ASP A 275 -9.37 -36.72 -23.19
CA ASP A 275 -9.99 -38.04 -23.12
C ASP A 275 -9.08 -38.98 -22.32
N PRO A 276 -9.53 -39.44 -21.15
CA PRO A 276 -10.82 -39.19 -20.49
C PRO A 276 -10.95 -37.76 -19.89
N PRO A 277 -12.14 -37.39 -19.36
CA PRO A 277 -12.32 -36.15 -18.60
C PRO A 277 -11.35 -36.04 -17.44
N VAL A 278 -10.91 -34.83 -17.14
CA VAL A 278 -9.87 -34.53 -16.15
C VAL A 278 -10.50 -34.26 -14.78
N LYS A 279 -9.98 -34.88 -13.76
CA LYS A 279 -10.45 -34.67 -12.38
C LYS A 279 -9.70 -33.55 -11.71
N SER A 280 -10.42 -32.69 -10.97
CA SER A 280 -9.86 -31.66 -10.13
C SER A 280 -10.62 -31.62 -8.79
N GLN A 281 -10.21 -30.68 -7.93
CA GLN A 281 -10.98 -30.38 -6.72
C GLN A 281 -12.36 -29.76 -6.98
N PHE A 282 -12.60 -29.24 -8.20
CA PHE A 282 -13.85 -28.59 -8.60
C PHE A 282 -14.83 -29.55 -9.28
N GLY A 283 -14.35 -30.68 -9.74
CA GLY A 283 -15.17 -31.63 -10.50
C GLY A 283 -14.42 -32.28 -11.65
N CYS A 284 -15.17 -32.69 -12.67
CA CYS A 284 -14.61 -33.31 -13.88
C CYS A 284 -14.70 -32.34 -15.06
N HIS A 285 -13.57 -32.13 -15.71
CA HIS A 285 -13.43 -31.17 -16.81
C HIS A 285 -13.26 -31.91 -18.15
N ILE A 286 -13.98 -31.43 -19.15
CA ILE A 286 -13.67 -31.68 -20.55
C ILE A 286 -12.99 -30.43 -21.07
N ILE A 287 -11.71 -30.54 -21.45
CA ILE A 287 -10.89 -29.38 -21.83
C ILE A 287 -10.60 -29.48 -23.33
N LYS A 288 -10.83 -28.36 -24.04
CA LYS A 288 -10.54 -28.19 -25.47
C LYS A 288 -9.45 -27.16 -25.66
N ALA A 289 -8.42 -27.47 -26.42
CA ALA A 289 -7.41 -26.52 -26.82
C ALA A 289 -7.96 -25.56 -27.89
N LEU A 290 -7.89 -24.26 -27.64
CA LEU A 290 -8.33 -23.22 -28.59
C LEU A 290 -7.16 -22.56 -29.35
N GLY A 291 -5.93 -22.86 -28.97
CA GLY A 291 -4.75 -22.33 -29.61
C GLY A 291 -3.49 -23.12 -29.26
N PRO A 292 -2.35 -22.78 -29.86
CA PRO A 292 -1.06 -23.38 -29.53
C PRO A 292 -0.64 -22.99 -28.10
N ILE A 293 0.36 -23.68 -27.59
CA ILE A 293 1.08 -23.24 -26.40
C ILE A 293 1.94 -22.04 -26.81
N LEU A 294 1.76 -20.91 -26.15
CA LEU A 294 2.63 -19.76 -26.27
C LEU A 294 3.79 -19.93 -25.30
N PRO A 295 5.03 -19.85 -25.74
CA PRO A 295 6.19 -20.09 -24.89
C PRO A 295 6.31 -19.02 -23.80
N ALA A 296 6.96 -19.39 -22.71
CA ALA A 296 7.36 -18.43 -21.69
C ALA A 296 8.27 -17.35 -22.33
N THR A 297 8.06 -16.11 -21.93
CA THR A 297 8.88 -15.00 -22.37
C THR A 297 9.53 -14.31 -21.18
N VAL A 298 10.76 -13.85 -21.36
CA VAL A 298 11.50 -13.10 -20.35
C VAL A 298 11.77 -11.72 -20.93
N LYS A 299 11.40 -10.67 -20.21
CA LYS A 299 11.80 -9.31 -20.60
C LYS A 299 13.29 -9.16 -20.39
N ASP A 300 14.01 -8.68 -21.37
CA ASP A 300 15.45 -8.42 -21.27
C ASP A 300 15.73 -7.32 -20.25
N PHE A 301 16.89 -7.40 -19.60
CA PHE A 301 17.33 -6.37 -18.63
C PHE A 301 17.26 -4.96 -19.22
N LYS A 302 17.71 -4.78 -20.45
CA LYS A 302 17.70 -3.47 -21.14
C LYS A 302 16.30 -2.83 -21.18
N ASP A 303 15.23 -3.64 -21.28
CA ASP A 303 13.86 -3.17 -21.44
C ASP A 303 13.22 -2.79 -20.10
N VAL A 304 13.76 -3.28 -18.99
CA VAL A 304 13.25 -3.04 -17.62
C VAL A 304 14.25 -2.32 -16.70
N LYS A 305 15.46 -2.05 -17.22
CA LYS A 305 16.55 -1.43 -16.44
C LYS A 305 16.13 -0.14 -15.75
N GLN A 306 15.50 0.78 -16.49
CA GLN A 306 15.11 2.07 -15.94
C GLN A 306 14.04 1.90 -14.83
N GLN A 307 13.06 1.03 -15.05
CA GLN A 307 12.06 0.70 -14.03
C GLN A 307 12.73 0.19 -12.74
N ILE A 308 13.69 -0.72 -12.86
CA ILE A 308 14.42 -1.27 -11.71
C ILE A 308 15.22 -0.18 -11.00
N ILE A 309 15.91 0.69 -11.74
CA ILE A 309 16.67 1.81 -11.17
C ILE A 309 15.73 2.74 -10.40
N ASP A 310 14.58 3.08 -10.93
CA ASP A 310 13.61 3.97 -10.28
C ASP A 310 13.06 3.34 -8.99
N GLU A 311 12.68 2.05 -9.01
CA GLU A 311 12.19 1.31 -7.84
C GLU A 311 13.28 1.22 -6.74
N LEU A 312 14.50 0.85 -7.11
CA LEU A 312 15.63 0.77 -6.17
C LEU A 312 16.01 2.15 -5.62
N SER A 313 16.02 3.17 -6.49
CA SER A 313 16.31 4.55 -6.08
C SER A 313 15.31 5.03 -5.05
N GLN A 314 14.01 4.79 -5.26
CA GLN A 314 12.98 5.16 -4.31
C GLN A 314 13.14 4.40 -2.98
N THR A 315 13.43 3.11 -3.04
CA THR A 315 13.69 2.29 -1.84
C THR A 315 14.87 2.83 -1.03
N LYS A 316 16.02 3.05 -1.69
CA LYS A 316 17.22 3.59 -1.03
C LYS A 316 17.01 5.00 -0.48
N LYS A 317 16.25 5.84 -1.18
CA LYS A 317 15.90 7.18 -0.69
C LYS A 317 15.03 7.10 0.56
N ASN A 318 14.05 6.21 0.58
CA ASN A 318 13.20 6.01 1.75
C ASN A 318 14.02 5.48 2.94
N GLU A 319 14.91 4.50 2.73
CA GLU A 319 15.80 3.98 3.76
C GLU A 319 16.73 5.07 4.33
N ALA A 320 17.31 5.89 3.45
CA ALA A 320 18.17 7.00 3.87
C ALA A 320 17.39 8.05 4.68
N ALA A 321 16.18 8.40 4.24
CA ALA A 321 15.31 9.33 4.96
C ALA A 321 14.87 8.77 6.31
N THR A 322 14.50 7.48 6.37
CA THR A 322 14.14 6.79 7.61
C THR A 322 15.30 6.81 8.61
N LYS A 323 16.47 6.37 8.18
CA LYS A 323 17.67 6.35 9.04
C LYS A 323 18.03 7.75 9.55
N TRP A 324 17.91 8.75 8.70
CA TRP A 324 18.15 10.13 9.11
C TRP A 324 17.15 10.59 10.16
N PHE A 325 15.86 10.34 9.94
CA PHE A 325 14.80 10.74 10.85
C PHE A 325 14.90 10.04 12.21
N ASP A 326 15.24 8.74 12.21
CA ASP A 326 15.55 8.00 13.45
C ASP A 326 16.69 8.64 14.24
N GLY A 327 17.71 9.15 13.54
CA GLY A 327 18.79 9.93 14.15
C GLY A 327 18.27 11.23 14.77
N VAL A 328 17.47 11.98 14.04
CA VAL A 328 16.83 13.22 14.53
C VAL A 328 16.01 12.96 15.79
N GLN A 329 15.14 11.95 15.78
CA GLN A 329 14.34 11.61 16.96
C GLN A 329 15.21 11.27 18.18
N LYS A 330 16.31 10.55 17.99
CA LYS A 330 17.26 10.25 19.09
C LYS A 330 17.93 11.52 19.61
N ASP A 331 18.35 12.40 18.72
CA ASP A 331 19.02 13.65 19.08
C ASP A 331 18.09 14.61 19.82
N TYR A 332 16.81 14.60 19.46
CA TYR A 332 15.80 15.45 20.11
C TYR A 332 15.18 14.81 21.35
N ALA A 333 15.26 13.51 21.54
CA ALA A 333 14.75 12.84 22.75
C ALA A 333 15.32 13.42 24.05
N ALA A 334 16.62 13.73 24.08
CA ALA A 334 17.28 14.39 25.23
C ALA A 334 17.01 15.90 25.32
N LYS A 335 16.43 16.50 24.29
CA LYS A 335 16.13 17.93 24.18
C LYS A 335 14.62 18.21 24.23
N THR A 336 13.80 17.20 24.53
CA THR A 336 12.34 17.32 24.58
C THR A 336 11.84 17.18 26.01
N GLY A 337 11.20 18.21 26.51
CA GLY A 337 10.53 18.23 27.81
C GLY A 337 9.01 18.21 27.64
N PHE A 338 8.31 17.58 28.59
CA PHE A 338 6.86 17.50 28.61
C PHE A 338 6.29 18.09 29.90
N ALA A 339 5.18 18.82 29.79
CA ALA A 339 4.43 19.27 30.96
C ALA A 339 3.78 18.08 31.68
N LYS A 340 3.46 18.27 32.96
CA LYS A 340 2.78 17.23 33.76
C LYS A 340 1.48 16.78 33.08
N GLY A 341 1.37 15.48 32.85
CA GLY A 341 0.19 14.86 32.18
C GLY A 341 0.33 14.67 30.69
N TYR A 342 1.42 15.14 30.10
CA TYR A 342 1.77 14.91 28.69
C TYR A 342 2.95 13.94 28.59
N ALA A 343 2.87 13.03 27.65
CA ALA A 343 3.95 12.09 27.32
C ALA A 343 3.70 11.50 25.93
N LEU A 344 4.75 11.18 25.21
CA LEU A 344 4.64 10.39 23.99
C LEU A 344 4.15 8.96 24.29
N PRO A 345 3.52 8.28 23.32
CA PRO A 345 3.21 6.87 23.46
C PRO A 345 4.53 6.10 23.65
N PRO A 346 4.53 4.99 24.43
CA PRO A 346 5.70 4.13 24.51
C PRO A 346 6.06 3.66 23.09
N GLN A 347 7.32 3.77 22.71
CA GLN A 347 7.79 3.28 21.40
C GLN A 347 7.51 1.78 21.35
N GLN A 348 6.68 1.36 20.41
CA GLN A 348 6.49 -0.06 20.13
C GLN A 348 7.78 -0.56 19.48
N THR A 349 8.56 -1.33 20.21
CA THR A 349 9.65 -2.13 19.65
C THR A 349 9.00 -3.10 18.63
N ALA A 350 9.35 -2.95 17.37
CA ALA A 350 8.94 -3.89 16.36
C ALA A 350 9.42 -5.29 16.75
N SER A 351 8.48 -6.17 17.11
CA SER A 351 8.74 -7.59 17.26
C SER A 351 9.18 -8.12 15.89
N THR A 352 10.49 -8.39 15.74
CA THR A 352 11.00 -9.17 14.62
C THR A 352 10.57 -10.62 14.80
N GLY A 353 9.30 -10.89 14.50
CA GLY A 353 8.78 -12.23 14.32
C GLY A 353 9.11 -12.71 12.91
N SER A 354 10.39 -13.04 12.67
CA SER A 354 10.76 -13.92 11.58
C SER A 354 10.42 -15.34 12.02
N THR A 355 9.23 -15.79 11.68
CA THR A 355 8.98 -17.22 11.60
C THR A 355 9.41 -17.68 10.21
N ALA A 356 10.63 -18.19 10.13
CA ALA A 356 11.02 -19.12 9.09
C ALA A 356 10.22 -20.40 9.32
N GLY A 357 9.51 -20.85 8.29
CA GLY A 357 8.74 -22.07 8.20
C GLY A 357 8.47 -22.33 6.73
#